data_a91546a5312aaf9e0796cd4d8f323396
#
_entry.id   a91546a5312aaf9e0796cd4d8f323396
#
_cell.length_a   1.000
_cell.length_b   1.000
_cell.length_c   1.000
_cell.angle_alpha   90.00
_cell.angle_beta   90.00
_cell.angle_gamma   90.00
#
_symmetry.space_group_name_H-M   'P 1'
#
loop_
_entity.id
_entity.type
_entity.pdbx_description
1 polymer ?
#
loop_
_entity_poly.entity_id
_entity_poly.type
_entity_poly.pdbx_seq_one_letter_code
_entity_poly.pdbx_strand_id
1 'polypeptide(L)'
;MDEASTGLDPAARRDLSRHIESLRSGEGVTILLTTHILEEAGRCDRLVLLHQGNMVAEGTPAELRARIGGDVVVLQTADTALLASKIEQRFGLRPVVRDGQVRVEISYGHRFIAEVVEAFPGAIESVGLHKPTLEDVFVDQTGASIE
;
A
#
# COMPACT_ATOMS: atom_id res chain seq x y z
N MET A 1 3.25 10.90 -20.84
CA MET A 1 3.58 9.49 -21.17
C MET A 1 2.49 8.61 -20.58
N ASP A 2 1.83 7.82 -21.40
CA ASP A 2 0.72 6.98 -20.98
C ASP A 2 1.21 5.53 -20.88
N GLU A 3 1.21 4.97 -19.65
CA GLU A 3 1.64 3.61 -19.32
C GLU A 3 2.96 3.15 -20.01
N ALA A 4 3.95 4.03 -20.03
CA ALA A 4 5.18 3.86 -20.83
C ALA A 4 6.01 2.62 -20.44
N SER A 5 5.82 2.07 -19.25
CA SER A 5 6.51 0.89 -18.74
C SER A 5 5.76 -0.42 -18.94
N THR A 6 4.51 -0.35 -19.45
CA THR A 6 3.69 -1.54 -19.69
C THR A 6 4.34 -2.47 -20.71
N GLY A 7 4.47 -3.75 -20.35
CA GLY A 7 5.10 -4.76 -21.20
C GLY A 7 6.63 -4.77 -21.21
N LEU A 8 7.29 -3.86 -20.49
CA LEU A 8 8.73 -3.89 -20.32
C LEU A 8 9.16 -4.92 -19.27
N ASP A 9 10.27 -5.57 -19.53
CA ASP A 9 10.93 -6.40 -18.51
C ASP A 9 11.47 -5.52 -17.35
N PRO A 10 11.76 -6.10 -16.18
CA PRO A 10 12.20 -5.33 -15.00
C PRO A 10 13.49 -4.51 -15.21
N ALA A 11 14.39 -4.93 -16.09
CA ALA A 11 15.62 -4.18 -16.38
C ALA A 11 15.32 -2.96 -17.24
N ALA A 12 14.59 -3.13 -18.34
CA ALA A 12 14.14 -2.06 -19.21
C ALA A 12 13.29 -1.01 -18.47
N ARG A 13 12.43 -1.45 -17.54
CA ARG A 13 11.65 -0.56 -16.70
C ARG A 13 12.51 0.31 -15.77
N ARG A 14 13.55 -0.28 -15.16
CA ARG A 14 14.51 0.49 -14.34
C ARG A 14 15.31 1.50 -15.17
N ASP A 15 15.67 1.14 -16.40
CA ASP A 15 16.39 2.04 -17.31
C ASP A 15 15.53 3.20 -17.73
N LEU A 16 14.27 2.96 -18.08
CA LEU A 16 13.29 4.01 -18.38
C LEU A 16 13.10 4.95 -17.18
N SER A 17 12.92 4.40 -15.97
CA SER A 17 12.76 5.21 -14.75
C SER A 17 13.99 6.10 -14.49
N ARG A 18 15.20 5.58 -14.67
CA ARG A 18 16.44 6.35 -14.54
C ARG A 18 16.54 7.47 -15.60
N HIS A 19 16.13 7.19 -16.82
CA HIS A 19 16.12 8.19 -17.88
C HIS A 19 15.13 9.33 -17.59
N ILE A 20 13.92 9.00 -17.15
CA ILE A 20 12.90 9.97 -16.73
C ILE A 20 13.43 10.85 -15.59
N GLU A 21 14.06 10.25 -14.58
CA GLU A 21 14.64 10.98 -13.46
C GLU A 21 15.80 11.89 -13.88
N SER A 22 16.63 11.46 -14.82
CA SER A 22 17.70 12.27 -15.40
C SER A 22 17.16 13.50 -16.14
N LEU A 23 16.11 13.36 -16.94
CA LEU A 23 15.45 14.48 -17.62
C LEU A 23 14.85 15.48 -16.63
N ARG A 24 14.19 14.96 -15.59
CA ARG A 24 13.59 15.79 -14.54
C ARG A 24 14.64 16.63 -13.80
N SER A 25 15.69 15.97 -13.32
CA SER A 25 16.71 16.59 -12.45
C SER A 25 17.75 17.41 -13.23
N GLY A 26 18.10 16.98 -14.43
CA GLY A 26 19.14 17.64 -15.25
C GLY A 26 18.63 18.76 -16.12
N GLU A 27 17.44 18.63 -16.69
CA GLU A 27 16.89 19.58 -17.67
C GLU A 27 15.70 20.38 -17.13
N GLY A 28 15.26 20.12 -15.88
CA GLY A 28 14.14 20.83 -15.27
C GLY A 28 12.80 20.59 -15.98
N VAL A 29 12.64 19.45 -16.65
CA VAL A 29 11.46 19.11 -17.44
C VAL A 29 10.35 18.62 -16.52
N THR A 30 9.13 19.11 -16.72
CA THR A 30 7.94 18.55 -16.09
C THR A 30 7.44 17.36 -16.88
N ILE A 31 7.31 16.22 -16.23
CA ILE A 31 6.90 14.96 -16.85
C ILE A 31 5.58 14.50 -16.23
N LEU A 32 4.55 14.36 -17.06
CA LEU A 32 3.30 13.72 -16.70
C LEU A 32 3.32 12.29 -17.21
N LEU A 33 3.11 11.34 -16.31
CA LEU A 33 3.01 9.94 -16.67
C LEU A 33 1.77 9.29 -16.03
N THR A 34 1.18 8.32 -16.71
CA THR A 34 0.17 7.45 -16.15
C THR A 34 0.76 6.05 -15.94
N THR A 35 0.40 5.42 -14.86
CA THR A 35 0.84 4.05 -14.52
C THR A 35 -0.13 3.40 -13.55
N HIS A 36 -0.28 2.09 -13.64
CA HIS A 36 -0.91 1.26 -12.62
C HIS A 36 0.13 0.60 -11.68
N ILE A 37 1.42 0.88 -11.90
CA ILE A 37 2.52 0.33 -11.12
C ILE A 37 2.85 1.28 -9.97
N LEU A 38 2.46 0.92 -8.76
CA LEU A 38 2.60 1.75 -7.57
C LEU A 38 4.05 2.08 -7.20
N GLU A 39 5.00 1.22 -7.55
CA GLU A 39 6.42 1.50 -7.35
C GLU A 39 6.89 2.70 -8.20
N GLU A 40 6.41 2.82 -9.43
CA GLU A 40 6.69 3.97 -10.29
C GLU A 40 6.01 5.23 -9.75
N ALA A 41 4.74 5.12 -9.38
CA ALA A 41 4.00 6.19 -8.76
C ALA A 41 4.70 6.72 -7.50
N GLY A 42 5.28 5.84 -6.69
CA GLY A 42 6.02 6.19 -5.47
C GLY A 42 7.28 7.03 -5.69
N ARG A 43 7.76 7.15 -6.93
CA ARG A 43 8.93 7.96 -7.32
C ARG A 43 8.55 9.34 -7.89
N CYS A 44 7.27 9.60 -8.09
CA CYS A 44 6.79 10.88 -8.57
C CYS A 44 6.79 11.94 -7.46
N ASP A 45 6.92 13.21 -7.85
CA ASP A 45 6.84 14.33 -6.88
C ASP A 45 5.41 14.53 -6.38
N ARG A 46 4.43 14.35 -7.26
CA ARG A 46 3.00 14.42 -6.94
C ARG A 46 2.24 13.32 -7.68
N LEU A 47 1.15 12.89 -7.06
CA LEU A 47 0.27 11.85 -7.55
C LEU A 47 -1.16 12.33 -7.58
N VAL A 48 -1.89 11.83 -8.55
CA VAL A 48 -3.36 11.81 -8.57
C VAL A 48 -3.79 10.35 -8.68
N LEU A 49 -4.57 9.87 -7.72
CA LEU A 49 -5.16 8.54 -7.76
C LEU A 49 -6.55 8.63 -8.38
N LEU A 50 -6.75 7.84 -9.44
CA LEU A 50 -8.01 7.77 -10.17
C LEU A 50 -8.68 6.41 -9.95
N HIS A 51 -9.98 6.42 -9.71
CA HIS A 51 -10.79 5.22 -9.64
C HIS A 51 -12.15 5.46 -10.32
N GLN A 52 -12.50 4.60 -11.28
CA GLN A 52 -13.77 4.70 -12.03
C GLN A 52 -14.02 6.09 -12.62
N GLY A 53 -12.98 6.72 -13.19
CA GLY A 53 -13.06 8.05 -13.79
C GLY A 53 -13.07 9.23 -12.80
N ASN A 54 -12.99 8.97 -11.51
CA ASN A 54 -12.98 10.01 -10.48
C ASN A 54 -11.62 10.13 -9.82
N MET A 55 -11.24 11.34 -9.44
CA MET A 55 -10.09 11.59 -8.59
C MET A 55 -10.44 11.24 -7.14
N VAL A 56 -9.75 10.25 -6.57
CA VAL A 56 -9.99 9.78 -5.21
C VAL A 56 -8.98 10.31 -4.20
N ALA A 57 -7.77 10.63 -4.65
CA ALA A 57 -6.75 11.26 -3.81
C ALA A 57 -5.73 12.03 -4.66
N GLU A 58 -5.16 13.09 -4.08
CA GLU A 58 -4.07 13.88 -4.65
C GLU A 58 -3.08 14.27 -3.55
N GLY A 59 -1.79 14.31 -3.88
CA GLY A 59 -0.72 14.74 -2.99
C GLY A 59 0.64 14.15 -3.35
N THR A 60 1.63 14.43 -2.53
CA THR A 60 2.92 13.72 -2.61
C THR A 60 2.76 12.27 -2.12
N PRO A 61 3.62 11.33 -2.54
CA PRO A 61 3.59 9.96 -2.03
C PRO A 61 3.65 9.88 -0.49
N ALA A 62 4.42 10.78 0.13
CA ALA A 62 4.54 10.85 1.60
C ALA A 62 3.25 11.34 2.27
N GLU A 63 2.64 12.41 1.75
CA GLU A 63 1.36 12.93 2.25
C GLU A 63 0.24 11.90 2.14
N LEU A 64 0.18 11.18 1.01
CA LEU A 64 -0.84 10.17 0.79
C LEU A 64 -0.68 9.00 1.77
N ARG A 65 0.54 8.49 1.96
CA ARG A 65 0.80 7.44 2.95
C ARG A 65 0.52 7.88 4.39
N ALA A 66 0.80 9.14 4.71
CA ALA A 66 0.54 9.69 6.04
C ALA A 66 -0.96 9.76 6.38
N ARG A 67 -1.86 9.79 5.38
CA ARG A 67 -3.32 9.79 5.59
C ARG A 67 -3.83 8.49 6.22
N ILE A 68 -3.16 7.36 5.98
CA ILE A 68 -3.48 6.08 6.62
C ILE A 68 -3.16 6.11 8.12
N GLY A 69 -2.15 6.89 8.52
CA GLY A 69 -2.01 7.31 9.92
C GLY A 69 -1.52 6.22 10.88
N GLY A 70 -0.60 5.35 10.48
CA GLY A 70 -0.07 4.35 11.41
C GLY A 70 0.81 3.31 10.75
N ASP A 71 1.03 2.23 11.49
CA ASP A 71 1.67 1.03 10.98
C ASP A 71 0.61 0.08 10.39
N VAL A 72 1.00 -0.74 9.44
CA VAL A 72 0.18 -1.83 8.92
C VAL A 72 0.74 -3.16 9.44
N VAL A 73 -0.02 -3.83 10.28
CA VAL A 73 0.31 -5.17 10.77
C VAL A 73 -0.34 -6.19 9.83
N VAL A 74 0.48 -7.07 9.27
CA VAL A 74 0.05 -8.15 8.38
C VAL A 74 0.19 -9.48 9.09
N LEU A 75 -0.90 -10.23 9.19
CA LEU A 75 -0.99 -11.50 9.89
C LEU A 75 -1.30 -12.62 8.89
N GLN A 76 -0.48 -13.66 8.89
CA GLN A 76 -0.78 -14.90 8.18
C GLN A 76 -1.43 -15.91 9.12
N THR A 77 -2.47 -16.55 8.64
CA THR A 77 -3.26 -17.53 9.38
C THR A 77 -3.91 -18.52 8.43
N ALA A 78 -4.25 -19.69 8.93
CA ALA A 78 -4.99 -20.69 8.16
C ALA A 78 -6.44 -20.27 7.88
N ASP A 79 -7.06 -19.46 8.76
CA ASP A 79 -8.44 -18.97 8.62
C ASP A 79 -8.48 -17.44 8.83
N THR A 80 -8.40 -16.72 7.73
CA THR A 80 -8.37 -15.25 7.74
C THR A 80 -9.68 -14.63 8.21
N ALA A 81 -10.81 -15.21 7.82
CA ALA A 81 -12.14 -14.70 8.22
C ALA A 81 -12.37 -14.84 9.72
N LEU A 82 -11.99 -15.97 10.29
CA LEU A 82 -12.11 -16.22 11.72
C LEU A 82 -11.19 -15.30 12.53
N LEU A 83 -9.93 -15.14 12.11
CA LEU A 83 -8.98 -14.26 12.79
C LEU A 83 -9.42 -12.81 12.71
N ALA A 84 -9.86 -12.34 11.54
CA ALA A 84 -10.37 -10.98 11.37
C ALA A 84 -11.56 -10.69 12.31
N SER A 85 -12.53 -11.61 12.38
CA SER A 85 -13.67 -11.50 13.29
C SER A 85 -13.25 -11.43 14.76
N LYS A 86 -12.31 -12.28 15.18
CA LYS A 86 -11.78 -12.28 16.54
C LYS A 86 -11.05 -10.97 16.89
N ILE A 87 -10.27 -10.42 15.95
CA ILE A 87 -9.58 -9.14 16.14
C ILE A 87 -10.60 -8.01 16.29
N GLU A 88 -11.63 -7.97 15.44
CA GLU A 88 -12.68 -6.97 15.53
C GLU A 88 -13.41 -7.01 16.87
N GLN A 89 -13.79 -8.21 17.35
CA GLN A 89 -14.48 -8.39 18.61
C GLN A 89 -13.64 -8.04 19.83
N ARG A 90 -12.34 -8.40 19.82
CA ARG A 90 -11.47 -8.20 20.98
C ARG A 90 -10.85 -6.83 21.07
N PHE A 91 -10.45 -6.25 19.94
CA PHE A 91 -9.69 -4.99 19.89
C PHE A 91 -10.51 -3.80 19.36
N GLY A 92 -11.70 -4.04 18.81
CA GLY A 92 -12.53 -3.00 18.21
C GLY A 92 -11.92 -2.40 16.93
N LEU A 93 -10.96 -3.11 16.30
CA LEU A 93 -10.29 -2.71 15.08
C LEU A 93 -11.06 -3.21 13.85
N ARG A 94 -10.76 -2.65 12.69
CA ARG A 94 -11.35 -3.07 11.41
C ARG A 94 -10.30 -3.74 10.54
N PRO A 95 -10.04 -5.03 10.70
CA PRO A 95 -9.09 -5.74 9.86
C PRO A 95 -9.63 -5.88 8.43
N VAL A 96 -8.72 -5.83 7.47
CA VAL A 96 -9.00 -6.08 6.06
C VAL A 96 -8.37 -7.41 5.67
N VAL A 97 -9.17 -8.31 5.09
CA VAL A 97 -8.67 -9.58 4.54
C VAL A 97 -8.32 -9.36 3.08
N ARG A 98 -7.06 -9.63 2.73
CA ARG A 98 -6.56 -9.46 1.37
C ARG A 98 -5.40 -10.42 1.09
N ASP A 99 -5.37 -10.98 -0.11
CA ASP A 99 -4.31 -11.90 -0.56
C ASP A 99 -4.02 -13.05 0.42
N GLY A 100 -5.06 -13.57 1.08
CA GLY A 100 -4.91 -14.61 2.10
C GLY A 100 -4.26 -14.14 3.41
N GLN A 101 -4.25 -12.85 3.68
CA GLN A 101 -3.69 -12.24 4.89
C GLN A 101 -4.71 -11.34 5.59
N VAL A 102 -4.56 -11.18 6.89
CA VAL A 102 -5.29 -10.20 7.68
C VAL A 102 -4.41 -8.98 7.91
N ARG A 103 -4.89 -7.80 7.50
CA ARG A 103 -4.17 -6.53 7.62
C ARG A 103 -4.89 -5.63 8.62
N VAL A 104 -4.13 -5.03 9.52
CA VAL A 104 -4.65 -4.13 10.56
C VAL A 104 -3.85 -2.84 10.56
N GLU A 105 -4.53 -1.72 10.38
CA GLU A 105 -3.93 -0.39 10.52
C GLU A 105 -4.01 0.05 11.98
N ILE A 106 -2.87 0.42 12.57
CA ILE A 106 -2.80 0.81 13.97
C ILE A 106 -1.59 1.70 14.25
N SER A 107 -1.77 2.69 15.12
CA SER A 107 -0.71 3.66 15.44
C SER A 107 0.51 3.07 16.14
N TYR A 108 0.34 1.96 16.85
CA TYR A 108 1.40 1.29 17.62
C TYR A 108 1.50 -0.19 17.23
N GLY A 109 1.92 -0.46 15.99
CA GLY A 109 1.92 -1.81 15.42
C GLY A 109 2.74 -2.82 16.21
N HIS A 110 3.90 -2.45 16.73
CA HIS A 110 4.75 -3.35 17.52
C HIS A 110 4.10 -3.77 18.84
N ARG A 111 3.34 -2.89 19.49
CA ARG A 111 2.58 -3.23 20.70
C ARG A 111 1.41 -4.15 20.37
N PHE A 112 0.68 -3.84 19.31
CA PHE A 112 -0.43 -4.66 18.85
C PHE A 112 0.02 -6.07 18.47
N ILE A 113 1.19 -6.23 17.86
CA ILE A 113 1.75 -7.56 17.55
C ILE A 113 1.86 -8.42 18.82
N ALA A 114 2.42 -7.88 19.88
CA ALA A 114 2.53 -8.61 21.13
C ALA A 114 1.15 -9.02 21.69
N GLU A 115 0.22 -8.06 21.70
CA GLU A 115 -1.14 -8.27 22.22
C GLU A 115 -1.94 -9.29 21.41
N VAL A 116 -1.86 -9.25 20.07
CA VAL A 116 -2.63 -10.15 19.20
C VAL A 116 -2.08 -11.58 19.20
N VAL A 117 -0.77 -11.74 19.27
CA VAL A 117 -0.13 -13.07 19.35
C VAL A 117 -0.45 -13.72 20.70
N GLU A 118 -0.43 -12.95 21.79
CA GLU A 118 -0.79 -13.44 23.12
C GLU A 118 -2.29 -13.77 23.23
N ALA A 119 -3.15 -12.97 22.59
CA ALA A 119 -4.60 -13.19 22.64
C ALA A 119 -5.06 -14.43 21.85
N PHE A 120 -4.36 -14.79 20.78
CA PHE A 120 -4.73 -15.88 19.88
C PHE A 120 -3.57 -16.87 19.65
N PRO A 121 -3.15 -17.60 20.70
CA PRO A 121 -2.02 -18.52 20.59
C PRO A 121 -2.32 -19.62 19.57
N GLY A 122 -1.35 -19.87 18.68
CA GLY A 122 -1.45 -20.89 17.63
C GLY A 122 -2.33 -20.54 16.43
N ALA A 123 -3.01 -19.38 16.44
CA ALA A 123 -3.84 -18.94 15.32
C ALA A 123 -3.06 -18.16 14.26
N ILE A 124 -1.89 -17.64 14.60
CA ILE A 124 -1.07 -16.78 13.74
C ILE A 124 0.20 -17.52 13.36
N GLU A 125 0.42 -17.70 12.05
CA GLU A 125 1.58 -18.40 11.50
C GLU A 125 2.77 -17.45 11.35
N SER A 126 2.53 -16.23 10.90
CA SER A 126 3.56 -15.19 10.81
C SER A 126 2.97 -13.79 10.96
N VAL A 127 3.83 -12.86 11.37
CA VAL A 127 3.48 -11.44 11.56
C VAL A 127 4.50 -10.57 10.87
N GLY A 128 4.03 -9.58 10.12
CA GLY A 128 4.84 -8.52 9.54
C GLY A 128 4.39 -7.14 10.00
N LEU A 129 5.35 -6.24 10.19
CA LEU A 129 5.10 -4.82 10.46
C LEU A 129 5.58 -4.01 9.26
N HIS A 130 4.69 -3.25 8.66
CA HIS A 130 4.97 -2.45 7.48
C HIS A 130 4.54 -1.01 7.68
N LYS A 131 5.22 -0.09 7.00
CA LYS A 131 4.71 1.26 6.81
C LYS A 131 3.65 1.27 5.71
N PRO A 132 2.66 2.17 5.76
CA PRO A 132 1.65 2.28 4.72
C PRO A 132 2.27 2.45 3.33
N THR A 133 1.72 1.73 2.36
CA THR A 133 2.08 1.81 0.96
C THR A 133 1.06 2.64 0.19
N LEU A 134 1.36 3.02 -1.06
CA LEU A 134 0.37 3.65 -1.94
C LEU A 134 -0.79 2.71 -2.28
N GLU A 135 -0.54 1.41 -2.26
CA GLU A 135 -1.60 0.41 -2.42
C GLU A 135 -2.58 0.42 -1.25
N ASP A 136 -2.07 0.54 -0.02
CA ASP A 136 -2.91 0.69 1.17
C ASP A 136 -3.76 1.97 1.07
N VAL A 137 -3.19 3.09 0.58
CA VAL A 137 -3.93 4.33 0.31
C VAL A 137 -5.06 4.10 -0.70
N PHE A 138 -4.76 3.43 -1.82
CA PHE A 138 -5.76 3.17 -2.86
C PHE A 138 -6.91 2.31 -2.33
N VAL A 139 -6.59 1.24 -1.60
CA VAL A 139 -7.59 0.35 -0.99
C VAL A 139 -8.44 1.09 0.05
N ASP A 140 -7.82 1.92 0.90
CA ASP A 140 -8.55 2.74 1.89
C ASP A 140 -9.55 3.68 1.22
N GLN A 141 -9.15 4.34 0.13
CA GLN A 141 -9.99 5.31 -0.56
C GLN A 141 -11.08 4.68 -1.45
N THR A 142 -10.88 3.47 -1.94
CA THR A 142 -11.76 2.86 -2.95
C THR A 142 -12.44 1.58 -2.47
N GLY A 143 -11.90 0.91 -1.48
CA GLY A 143 -12.26 -0.45 -1.09
C GLY A 143 -11.90 -1.52 -2.14
N ALA A 144 -11.17 -1.13 -3.19
CA ALA A 144 -10.80 -2.00 -4.31
C ALA A 144 -9.30 -2.24 -4.37
N SER A 145 -8.89 -3.45 -4.78
CA SER A 145 -7.48 -3.74 -5.11
C SER A 145 -7.12 -3.16 -6.47
N ILE A 146 -5.87 -2.74 -6.66
CA ILE A 146 -5.31 -2.44 -7.98
C ILE A 146 -5.03 -3.78 -8.66
N GLU A 147 -5.68 -4.00 -9.78
CA GLU A 147 -5.40 -5.15 -10.65
C GLU A 147 -4.18 -4.90 -11.53
#